data_cf3ab744fc261100ee593e2c84a9827b
#
_entry.id   cf3ab744fc261100ee593e2c84a9827b
#
_cell.length_a   1.000
_cell.length_b   1.000
_cell.length_c   1.000
_cell.angle_alpha   90.00
_cell.angle_beta   90.00
_cell.angle_gamma   90.00
#
_symmetry.space_group_name_H-M   'P 1'
#
loop_
_entity.id
_entity.type
_entity.pdbx_description
1 polymer ?
#
loop_
_entity_poly.entity_id
_entity_poly.type
_entity_poly.pdbx_seq_one_letter_code
_entity_poly.pdbx_strand_id
1 'polypeptide(L)'
;MIEKLFILLQHAAPKLALTVFAGFVANAQRGAWTHGLIRWFIRRYGVNMLEAAQPDVTQYASFNEFFTRALRPDARPLAEADFVCPVDGAISQLGRIAGEQIFQAKGHSYSTRALLGGNAELAAQFEDGDFATIYLSPKDYHRIHMPSAGRLRRMVHVPGELFSVNPATARGVPGLFARNERVVCVFDLPAKGDESAKQFALVLVGATIVGSMATTWHGVVNPPRSATVREWHYDAEPVDFAQGQEMGRFLLGSTVVMLWPKDTVHFSQEWLASKPVRLGEKMGDRVFV
;
A
#
# COMPACT_ATOMS: atom_id res chain seq x y z
N MET A 1 -6.17 -0.25 28.41
CA MET A 1 -6.74 1.10 28.63
C MET A 1 -6.20 2.10 27.61
N ILE A 2 -4.91 2.22 27.40
CA ILE A 2 -4.28 3.17 26.44
C ILE A 2 -4.74 2.95 24.99
N GLU A 3 -4.78 1.71 24.50
CA GLU A 3 -5.27 1.42 23.14
C GLU A 3 -6.73 1.86 22.92
N LYS A 4 -7.61 1.60 23.88
CA LYS A 4 -9.03 2.04 23.78
C LYS A 4 -9.16 3.55 23.73
N LEU A 5 -8.39 4.28 24.54
CA LEU A 5 -8.36 5.74 24.51
C LEU A 5 -7.81 6.26 23.17
N PHE A 6 -6.76 5.65 22.65
CA PHE A 6 -6.20 5.99 21.35
C PHE A 6 -7.23 5.79 20.21
N ILE A 7 -7.97 4.69 20.22
CA ILE A 7 -9.03 4.43 19.24
C ILE A 7 -10.16 5.46 19.36
N LEU A 8 -10.58 5.80 20.59
CA LEU A 8 -11.59 6.83 20.81
C LEU A 8 -11.13 8.20 20.26
N LEU A 9 -9.87 8.57 20.50
CA LEU A 9 -9.27 9.79 19.94
C LEU A 9 -9.24 9.76 18.40
N GLN A 10 -8.99 8.60 17.79
CA GLN A 10 -9.06 8.45 16.31
C GLN A 10 -10.47 8.75 15.77
N HIS A 11 -11.53 8.43 16.50
CA HIS A 11 -12.91 8.74 16.08
C HIS A 11 -13.22 10.24 16.25
N ALA A 12 -12.71 10.89 17.30
CA ALA A 12 -12.97 12.30 17.60
C ALA A 12 -12.09 13.27 16.81
N ALA A 13 -10.92 12.84 16.34
CA ALA A 13 -9.95 13.71 15.68
C ALA A 13 -10.46 14.24 14.32
N PRO A 14 -10.23 15.52 13.98
CA PRO A 14 -10.52 16.08 12.66
C PRO A 14 -9.49 15.59 11.62
N LYS A 15 -9.54 14.30 11.29
CA LYS A 15 -8.55 13.58 10.48
C LYS A 15 -8.23 14.27 9.16
N LEU A 16 -9.25 14.81 8.48
CA LEU A 16 -9.06 15.48 7.21
C LEU A 16 -8.26 16.79 7.39
N ALA A 17 -8.62 17.61 8.37
CA ALA A 17 -7.91 18.86 8.64
C ALA A 17 -6.44 18.60 9.02
N LEU A 18 -6.20 17.61 9.87
CA LEU A 18 -4.84 17.18 10.24
C LEU A 18 -4.05 16.70 9.01
N THR A 19 -4.69 15.96 8.11
CA THR A 19 -4.05 15.44 6.89
C THR A 19 -3.71 16.57 5.91
N VAL A 20 -4.62 17.52 5.72
CA VAL A 20 -4.38 18.69 4.87
C VAL A 20 -3.24 19.54 5.43
N PHE A 21 -3.26 19.80 6.74
CA PHE A 21 -2.19 20.56 7.41
C PHE A 21 -0.83 19.84 7.32
N ALA A 22 -0.79 18.54 7.59
CA ALA A 22 0.43 17.75 7.46
C ALA A 22 0.97 17.76 6.03
N GLY A 23 0.09 17.65 5.02
CA GLY A 23 0.45 17.77 3.61
C GLY A 23 1.06 19.13 3.27
N PHE A 24 0.48 20.22 3.79
CA PHE A 24 1.05 21.55 3.63
C PHE A 24 2.44 21.68 4.25
N VAL A 25 2.63 21.17 5.46
CA VAL A 25 3.94 21.16 6.14
C VAL A 25 4.95 20.29 5.40
N ALA A 26 4.53 19.11 4.94
CA ALA A 26 5.40 18.15 4.25
C ALA A 26 5.86 18.63 2.86
N ASN A 27 5.05 19.46 2.19
CA ASN A 27 5.40 20.05 0.90
C ASN A 27 6.14 21.39 1.02
N ALA A 28 6.25 21.95 2.22
CA ALA A 28 6.91 23.24 2.43
C ALA A 28 8.41 23.15 2.12
N GLN A 29 8.89 24.07 1.29
CA GLN A 29 10.29 24.22 0.90
C GLN A 29 10.92 25.39 1.67
N ARG A 30 11.29 25.14 2.93
CA ARG A 30 11.78 26.20 3.85
C ARG A 30 13.25 26.00 4.25
N GLY A 31 14.06 25.37 3.39
CA GLY A 31 15.50 25.24 3.58
C GLY A 31 15.87 24.63 4.94
N ALA A 32 16.59 25.36 5.78
CA ALA A 32 17.10 24.88 7.06
C ALA A 32 16.02 24.33 8.00
N TRP A 33 14.81 24.88 7.98
CA TRP A 33 13.67 24.36 8.77
C TRP A 33 13.23 22.98 8.28
N THR A 34 13.06 22.82 6.96
CA THR A 34 12.74 21.52 6.34
C THR A 34 13.80 20.46 6.67
N HIS A 35 15.09 20.82 6.52
CA HIS A 35 16.19 19.93 6.86
C HIS A 35 16.22 19.58 8.36
N GLY A 36 15.87 20.54 9.23
CA GLY A 36 15.73 20.29 10.67
C GLY A 36 14.65 19.27 11.00
N LEU A 37 13.46 19.40 10.35
CA LEU A 37 12.36 18.45 10.46
C LEU A 37 12.76 17.05 9.97
N ILE A 38 13.43 16.96 8.81
CA ILE A 38 13.91 15.67 8.26
C ILE A 38 14.92 15.02 9.23
N ARG A 39 15.90 15.75 9.75
CA ARG A 39 16.88 15.22 10.71
C ARG A 39 16.22 14.75 12.01
N TRP A 40 15.23 15.49 12.51
CA TRP A 40 14.44 15.05 13.67
C TRP A 40 13.71 13.76 13.38
N PHE A 41 13.05 13.64 12.22
CA PHE A 41 12.31 12.45 11.82
C PHE A 41 13.24 11.22 11.67
N ILE A 42 14.39 11.38 11.02
CA ILE A 42 15.39 10.32 10.88
C ILE A 42 15.79 9.77 12.25
N ARG A 43 16.11 10.66 13.21
CA ARG A 43 16.51 10.26 14.58
C ARG A 43 15.34 9.63 15.34
N ARG A 44 14.13 10.19 15.21
CA ARG A 44 12.95 9.75 15.97
C ARG A 44 12.47 8.36 15.55
N TYR A 45 12.58 8.02 14.27
CA TYR A 45 12.07 6.77 13.70
C TYR A 45 13.18 5.79 13.28
N GLY A 46 14.43 6.18 13.32
CA GLY A 46 15.54 5.32 12.94
C GLY A 46 15.60 5.05 11.42
N VAL A 47 15.39 6.09 10.59
CA VAL A 47 15.44 5.94 9.14
C VAL A 47 16.86 5.63 8.69
N ASN A 48 17.05 4.56 7.90
CA ASN A 48 18.34 4.21 7.32
C ASN A 48 18.63 5.03 6.06
N MET A 49 19.45 6.06 6.17
CA MET A 49 19.84 6.90 5.04
C MET A 49 20.95 6.29 4.18
N LEU A 50 21.63 5.24 4.64
CA LEU A 50 22.69 4.58 3.84
C LEU A 50 22.12 3.82 2.65
N GLU A 51 20.83 3.47 2.70
CA GLU A 51 20.13 2.82 1.60
C GLU A 51 19.52 3.82 0.59
N ALA A 52 19.45 5.10 0.95
CA ALA A 52 18.88 6.14 0.09
C ALA A 52 19.83 6.45 -1.09
N ALA A 53 19.26 6.66 -2.28
CA ALA A 53 20.00 7.12 -3.45
C ALA A 53 20.65 8.49 -3.20
N GLN A 54 19.98 9.34 -2.41
CA GLN A 54 20.51 10.61 -1.94
C GLN A 54 20.60 10.59 -0.40
N PRO A 55 21.80 10.39 0.19
CA PRO A 55 21.97 10.35 1.63
C PRO A 55 22.05 11.72 2.31
N ASP A 56 22.40 12.77 1.55
CA ASP A 56 22.50 14.12 2.09
C ASP A 56 21.12 14.78 2.26
N VAL A 57 20.74 15.03 3.50
CA VAL A 57 19.46 15.64 3.88
C VAL A 57 19.26 17.03 3.25
N THR A 58 20.33 17.76 2.98
CA THR A 58 20.25 19.12 2.42
C THR A 58 19.82 19.15 0.96
N GLN A 59 19.85 18.02 0.27
CA GLN A 59 19.43 17.90 -1.12
C GLN A 59 17.93 17.70 -1.30
N TYR A 60 17.18 17.48 -0.21
CA TYR A 60 15.72 17.35 -0.28
C TYR A 60 15.05 18.72 -0.14
N ALA A 61 14.33 19.16 -1.14
CA ALA A 61 13.62 20.44 -1.13
C ALA A 61 12.45 20.43 -0.13
N SER A 62 11.81 19.28 0.09
CA SER A 62 10.66 19.13 0.99
C SER A 62 10.74 17.85 1.82
N PHE A 63 9.94 17.79 2.88
CA PHE A 63 9.80 16.54 3.66
C PHE A 63 9.18 15.42 2.83
N ASN A 64 8.23 15.70 1.94
CA ASN A 64 7.64 14.72 1.05
C ASN A 64 8.67 14.10 0.09
N GLU A 65 9.57 14.91 -0.45
CA GLU A 65 10.65 14.39 -1.30
C GLU A 65 11.55 13.43 -0.53
N PHE A 66 11.95 13.78 0.69
CA PHE A 66 12.66 12.86 1.59
C PHE A 66 11.85 11.60 1.91
N PHE A 67 10.57 11.74 2.23
CA PHE A 67 9.72 10.63 2.63
C PHE A 67 9.53 9.61 1.49
N THR A 68 9.44 10.11 0.26
CA THR A 68 9.35 9.31 -0.97
C THR A 68 10.72 9.10 -1.64
N ARG A 69 11.81 9.22 -0.87
CA ARG A 69 13.18 9.05 -1.38
C ARG A 69 13.35 7.78 -2.18
N ALA A 70 14.14 7.81 -3.25
CA ALA A 70 14.55 6.60 -3.94
C ALA A 70 15.59 5.85 -3.11
N LEU A 71 15.66 4.54 -3.26
CA LEU A 71 16.76 3.72 -2.76
C LEU A 71 17.84 3.59 -3.83
N ARG A 72 19.06 3.24 -3.40
CA ARG A 72 20.13 2.85 -4.31
C ARG A 72 19.70 1.60 -5.09
N PRO A 73 20.16 1.43 -6.34
CA PRO A 73 19.75 0.31 -7.18
C PRO A 73 20.01 -1.08 -6.57
N ASP A 74 21.06 -1.20 -5.74
CA ASP A 74 21.49 -2.42 -5.09
C ASP A 74 20.85 -2.67 -3.70
N ALA A 75 20.07 -1.72 -3.21
CA ALA A 75 19.52 -1.79 -1.85
C ALA A 75 18.40 -2.83 -1.67
N ARG A 76 17.74 -3.23 -2.76
CA ARG A 76 16.62 -4.20 -2.77
C ARG A 76 16.76 -5.13 -3.99
N PRO A 77 17.62 -6.15 -3.91
CA PRO A 77 17.70 -7.15 -4.96
C PRO A 77 16.40 -7.92 -5.05
N LEU A 78 15.97 -8.26 -6.28
CA LEU A 78 14.79 -9.08 -6.50
C LEU A 78 15.17 -10.55 -6.34
N ALA A 79 14.41 -11.28 -5.54
CA ALA A 79 14.50 -12.73 -5.44
C ALA A 79 13.99 -13.39 -6.73
N GLU A 80 14.54 -14.56 -7.05
CA GLU A 80 14.01 -15.43 -8.10
C GLU A 80 12.73 -16.12 -7.61
N ALA A 81 11.58 -15.52 -7.92
CA ALA A 81 10.26 -15.99 -7.52
C ALA A 81 9.19 -15.44 -8.47
N ASP A 82 8.05 -16.11 -8.58
CA ASP A 82 6.92 -15.61 -9.37
C ASP A 82 6.31 -14.35 -8.75
N PHE A 83 6.33 -14.26 -7.41
CA PHE A 83 5.86 -13.10 -6.66
C PHE A 83 6.90 -12.65 -5.65
N VAL A 84 7.23 -11.36 -5.69
CA VAL A 84 8.13 -10.70 -4.73
C VAL A 84 7.37 -9.69 -3.87
N CYS A 85 7.91 -9.38 -2.71
CA CYS A 85 7.38 -8.37 -1.81
C CYS A 85 7.37 -7.00 -2.49
N PRO A 86 6.24 -6.29 -2.55
CA PRO A 86 6.13 -5.01 -3.26
C PRO A 86 6.63 -3.81 -2.46
N VAL A 87 6.87 -3.93 -1.16
CA VAL A 87 7.17 -2.82 -0.24
C VAL A 87 8.07 -3.25 0.92
N ASP A 88 8.68 -2.29 1.59
CA ASP A 88 9.24 -2.49 2.93
C ASP A 88 8.11 -2.35 3.96
N GLY A 89 8.10 -3.20 4.99
CA GLY A 89 7.09 -3.10 6.05
C GLY A 89 7.03 -4.32 6.96
N ALA A 90 5.86 -4.55 7.53
CA ALA A 90 5.57 -5.75 8.30
C ALA A 90 4.24 -6.36 7.85
N ILE A 91 4.20 -7.67 7.70
CA ILE A 91 2.98 -8.40 7.35
C ILE A 91 1.97 -8.22 8.49
N SER A 92 0.87 -7.54 8.23
CA SER A 92 -0.22 -7.44 9.20
C SER A 92 -1.00 -8.74 9.28
N GLN A 93 -1.47 -9.22 8.14
CA GLN A 93 -2.19 -10.49 7.96
C GLN A 93 -1.99 -11.03 6.55
N LEU A 94 -2.11 -12.32 6.37
CA LEU A 94 -2.17 -13.00 5.08
C LEU A 94 -2.96 -14.31 5.21
N GLY A 95 -3.44 -14.83 4.12
CA GLY A 95 -4.13 -16.12 4.06
C GLY A 95 -5.22 -16.19 3.01
N ARG A 96 -6.13 -17.15 3.20
CA ARG A 96 -7.28 -17.35 2.32
C ARG A 96 -8.39 -16.33 2.61
N ILE A 97 -9.06 -15.88 1.57
CA ILE A 97 -10.33 -15.15 1.64
C ILE A 97 -11.42 -16.20 1.86
N ALA A 98 -12.23 -16.06 2.89
CA ALA A 98 -13.32 -17.00 3.18
C ALA A 98 -14.62 -16.51 2.53
N GLY A 99 -15.00 -17.09 1.39
CA GLY A 99 -15.97 -16.50 0.49
C GLY A 99 -15.47 -15.13 0.04
N GLU A 100 -16.11 -14.05 0.46
CA GLU A 100 -15.65 -12.68 0.23
C GLU A 100 -15.02 -12.01 1.46
N GLN A 101 -14.80 -12.74 2.58
CA GLN A 101 -14.34 -12.16 3.84
C GLN A 101 -12.82 -12.22 4.00
N ILE A 102 -12.21 -11.06 4.19
CA ILE A 102 -10.79 -10.88 4.48
C ILE A 102 -10.64 -10.69 6.00
N PHE A 103 -9.79 -11.50 6.62
CA PHE A 103 -9.47 -11.36 8.04
C PHE A 103 -8.58 -10.14 8.27
N GLN A 104 -8.96 -9.27 9.20
CA GLN A 104 -8.20 -8.06 9.53
C GLN A 104 -7.32 -8.24 10.77
N ALA A 105 -7.91 -8.43 11.92
CA ALA A 105 -7.27 -8.68 13.22
C ALA A 105 -8.33 -8.86 14.31
N LYS A 106 -8.04 -9.59 15.40
CA LYS A 106 -8.90 -9.71 16.59
C LYS A 106 -10.39 -10.00 16.29
N GLY A 107 -10.68 -10.88 15.33
CA GLY A 107 -12.04 -11.25 14.97
C GLY A 107 -12.77 -10.22 14.09
N HIS A 108 -12.10 -9.16 13.65
CA HIS A 108 -12.63 -8.25 12.64
C HIS A 108 -12.31 -8.78 11.24
N SER A 109 -13.26 -8.63 10.33
CA SER A 109 -13.13 -8.88 8.91
C SER A 109 -13.81 -7.78 8.10
N TYR A 110 -13.57 -7.76 6.81
CA TYR A 110 -14.25 -6.91 5.82
C TYR A 110 -14.34 -7.66 4.50
N SER A 111 -15.34 -7.30 3.66
CA SER A 111 -15.50 -8.00 2.39
C SER A 111 -14.59 -7.44 1.30
N THR A 112 -14.21 -8.29 0.34
CA THR A 112 -13.54 -7.90 -0.91
C THR A 112 -14.36 -6.84 -1.63
N ARG A 113 -15.68 -6.99 -1.67
CA ARG A 113 -16.58 -6.01 -2.27
C ARG A 113 -16.47 -4.62 -1.61
N ALA A 114 -16.45 -4.54 -0.28
CA ALA A 114 -16.27 -3.28 0.42
C ALA A 114 -14.89 -2.68 0.13
N LEU A 115 -13.83 -3.50 0.13
CA LEU A 115 -12.46 -3.06 -0.17
C LEU A 115 -12.34 -2.50 -1.59
N LEU A 116 -12.99 -3.12 -2.57
CA LEU A 116 -12.92 -2.77 -4.00
C LEU A 116 -13.94 -1.70 -4.44
N GLY A 117 -14.50 -0.94 -3.48
CA GLY A 117 -15.38 0.20 -3.77
C GLY A 117 -16.82 -0.16 -4.12
N GLY A 118 -17.28 -1.37 -3.73
CA GLY A 118 -18.66 -1.83 -3.94
C GLY A 118 -18.90 -2.60 -5.24
N ASN A 119 -17.89 -2.73 -6.11
CA ASN A 119 -18.00 -3.46 -7.38
C ASN A 119 -18.09 -4.97 -7.11
N ALA A 120 -19.27 -5.55 -7.33
CA ALA A 120 -19.54 -6.97 -7.07
C ALA A 120 -18.86 -7.89 -8.09
N GLU A 121 -18.82 -7.50 -9.36
CA GLU A 121 -18.19 -8.29 -10.43
C GLU A 121 -16.67 -8.40 -10.20
N LEU A 122 -16.03 -7.28 -9.87
CA LEU A 122 -14.61 -7.29 -9.54
C LEU A 122 -14.34 -8.10 -8.26
N ALA A 123 -15.19 -8.00 -7.25
CA ALA A 123 -15.03 -8.72 -5.99
C ALA A 123 -15.16 -10.25 -6.17
N ALA A 124 -16.07 -10.70 -7.03
CA ALA A 124 -16.28 -12.12 -7.32
C ALA A 124 -15.02 -12.81 -7.87
N GLN A 125 -14.13 -12.08 -8.54
CA GLN A 125 -12.86 -12.63 -9.03
C GLN A 125 -11.91 -13.09 -7.90
N PHE A 126 -12.08 -12.55 -6.70
CA PHE A 126 -11.25 -12.84 -5.53
C PHE A 126 -11.95 -13.72 -4.48
N GLU A 127 -13.14 -14.23 -4.78
CA GLU A 127 -13.85 -15.16 -3.91
C GLU A 127 -13.02 -16.44 -3.69
N ASP A 128 -12.91 -16.85 -2.42
CA ASP A 128 -12.06 -17.97 -2.00
C ASP A 128 -10.59 -17.88 -2.47
N GLY A 129 -10.15 -16.69 -2.84
CA GLY A 129 -8.79 -16.39 -3.23
C GLY A 129 -7.84 -16.22 -2.05
N ASP A 130 -6.75 -15.49 -2.27
CA ASP A 130 -5.72 -15.24 -1.27
C ASP A 130 -5.49 -13.75 -1.09
N PHE A 131 -5.08 -13.35 0.11
CA PHE A 131 -4.73 -11.96 0.40
C PHE A 131 -3.46 -11.84 1.23
N ALA A 132 -2.80 -10.69 1.13
CA ALA A 132 -1.77 -10.26 2.07
C ALA A 132 -1.90 -8.77 2.35
N THR A 133 -1.73 -8.38 3.61
CA THR A 133 -1.77 -6.99 4.08
C THR A 133 -0.44 -6.64 4.70
N ILE A 134 0.24 -5.61 4.18
CA ILE A 134 1.54 -5.14 4.68
C ILE A 134 1.39 -3.70 5.16
N TYR A 135 1.78 -3.47 6.41
CA TYR A 135 1.84 -2.16 7.04
C TYR A 135 3.23 -1.56 6.85
N LEU A 136 3.30 -0.35 6.32
CA LEU A 136 4.53 0.44 6.20
C LEU A 136 4.63 1.40 7.38
N SER A 137 5.62 1.24 8.23
CA SER A 137 5.89 2.15 9.34
C SER A 137 6.60 3.42 8.86
N PRO A 138 6.60 4.52 9.63
CA PRO A 138 7.18 5.80 9.18
C PRO A 138 8.65 5.74 8.72
N LYS A 139 9.44 4.78 9.21
CA LYS A 139 10.85 4.60 8.82
C LYS A 139 11.04 3.90 7.49
N ASP A 140 10.04 3.12 7.06
CA ASP A 140 10.15 2.23 5.91
C ASP A 140 10.22 3.01 4.59
N TYR A 141 10.52 2.32 3.52
CA TYR A 141 10.51 2.85 2.16
C TYR A 141 9.05 2.92 1.67
N HIS A 142 8.64 4.08 1.14
CA HIS A 142 7.22 4.34 0.82
C HIS A 142 6.89 4.39 -0.67
N ARG A 143 7.75 3.87 -1.53
CA ARG A 143 7.38 3.54 -2.91
C ARG A 143 6.92 2.10 -2.98
N ILE A 144 5.99 1.85 -3.89
CA ILE A 144 5.36 0.55 -4.10
C ILE A 144 5.83 0.03 -5.44
N HIS A 145 6.20 -1.23 -5.49
CA HIS A 145 6.69 -1.89 -6.69
C HIS A 145 5.79 -3.07 -7.05
N MET A 146 5.89 -3.51 -8.29
CA MET A 146 5.09 -4.63 -8.78
C MET A 146 5.56 -5.96 -8.18
N PRO A 147 4.66 -6.73 -7.55
CA PRO A 147 5.02 -8.05 -7.02
C PRO A 147 5.30 -9.09 -8.10
N SER A 148 4.74 -8.90 -9.28
CA SER A 148 4.92 -9.70 -10.49
C SER A 148 4.86 -8.78 -11.70
N ALA A 149 5.30 -9.22 -12.87
CA ALA A 149 4.96 -8.54 -14.10
C ALA A 149 3.43 -8.48 -14.25
N GLY A 150 2.92 -7.44 -14.89
CA GLY A 150 1.48 -7.28 -15.05
C GLY A 150 1.10 -6.13 -15.96
N ARG A 151 -0.11 -6.21 -16.54
CA ARG A 151 -0.71 -5.16 -17.34
C ARG A 151 -1.83 -4.49 -16.58
N LEU A 152 -1.74 -3.17 -16.40
CA LEU A 152 -2.80 -2.41 -15.76
C LEU A 152 -4.08 -2.45 -16.57
N ARG A 153 -5.21 -2.78 -15.93
CA ARG A 153 -6.54 -2.79 -16.52
C ARG A 153 -7.40 -1.67 -15.98
N ARG A 154 -7.31 -1.45 -14.66
CA ARG A 154 -8.24 -0.57 -13.97
C ARG A 154 -7.56 0.08 -12.78
N MET A 155 -7.87 1.34 -12.56
CA MET A 155 -7.56 2.06 -11.32
C MET A 155 -8.85 2.66 -10.76
N VAL A 156 -9.11 2.46 -9.47
CA VAL A 156 -10.31 2.96 -8.79
C VAL A 156 -9.88 3.75 -7.54
N HIS A 157 -10.25 5.02 -7.48
CA HIS A 157 -10.17 5.80 -6.25
C HIS A 157 -11.47 5.64 -5.48
N VAL A 158 -11.39 5.12 -4.28
CA VAL A 158 -12.52 4.94 -3.37
C VAL A 158 -12.38 5.94 -2.23
N PRO A 159 -13.30 6.91 -2.12
CA PRO A 159 -13.30 7.85 -1.02
C PRO A 159 -13.58 7.14 0.30
N GLY A 160 -13.08 7.70 1.39
CA GLY A 160 -13.23 7.08 2.70
C GLY A 160 -12.70 7.93 3.84
N GLU A 161 -12.61 7.31 5.00
CA GLU A 161 -12.02 7.91 6.18
C GLU A 161 -10.47 7.88 6.12
N LEU A 162 -9.85 8.48 7.12
CA LEU A 162 -8.40 8.55 7.27
C LEU A 162 -8.00 8.13 8.70
N PHE A 163 -8.41 6.93 9.12
CA PHE A 163 -7.90 6.36 10.37
C PHE A 163 -6.42 6.04 10.24
N SER A 164 -5.67 6.12 11.34
CA SER A 164 -4.34 5.50 11.38
C SER A 164 -4.43 4.01 11.05
N VAL A 165 -3.46 3.46 10.32
CA VAL A 165 -3.43 2.05 9.92
C VAL A 165 -2.40 1.23 10.70
N ASN A 166 -1.90 1.76 11.83
CA ASN A 166 -0.99 1.04 12.70
C ASN A 166 -1.64 -0.22 13.33
N PRO A 167 -0.86 -1.14 13.87
CA PRO A 167 -1.39 -2.39 14.42
C PRO A 167 -2.45 -2.23 15.51
N ALA A 168 -2.38 -1.16 16.34
CA ALA A 168 -3.38 -0.91 17.38
C ALA A 168 -4.75 -0.55 16.77
N THR A 169 -4.75 0.30 15.75
CA THR A 169 -5.98 0.69 15.04
C THR A 169 -6.53 -0.50 14.24
N ALA A 170 -5.67 -1.29 13.60
CA ALA A 170 -6.10 -2.52 12.91
C ALA A 170 -6.80 -3.52 13.84
N ARG A 171 -6.40 -3.57 15.13
CA ARG A 171 -7.08 -4.40 16.13
C ARG A 171 -8.35 -3.80 16.71
N GLY A 172 -8.58 -2.51 16.56
CA GLY A 172 -9.64 -1.82 17.28
C GLY A 172 -10.70 -1.14 16.43
N VAL A 173 -10.49 -0.97 15.13
CA VAL A 173 -11.46 -0.37 14.20
C VAL A 173 -11.92 -1.42 13.21
N PRO A 174 -13.17 -1.92 13.31
CA PRO A 174 -13.71 -2.90 12.38
C PRO A 174 -13.74 -2.37 10.95
N GLY A 175 -13.33 -3.20 9.98
CA GLY A 175 -13.34 -2.86 8.56
C GLY A 175 -12.38 -1.74 8.17
N LEU A 176 -11.32 -1.50 8.94
CA LEU A 176 -10.40 -0.38 8.82
C LEU A 176 -9.96 -0.11 7.38
N PHE A 177 -9.44 -1.13 6.70
CA PHE A 177 -8.86 -0.99 5.36
C PHE A 177 -9.92 -0.73 4.28
N ALA A 178 -11.15 -1.22 4.46
CA ALA A 178 -12.27 -0.95 3.57
C ALA A 178 -12.98 0.38 3.89
N ARG A 179 -12.74 0.98 5.05
CA ARG A 179 -13.27 2.29 5.45
C ARG A 179 -12.39 3.46 5.03
N ASN A 180 -11.08 3.25 5.00
CA ASN A 180 -10.14 4.31 4.64
C ASN A 180 -10.16 4.62 3.15
N GLU A 181 -9.89 5.90 2.82
CA GLU A 181 -9.62 6.33 1.45
C GLU A 181 -8.51 5.48 0.83
N ARG A 182 -8.71 5.01 -0.41
CA ARG A 182 -7.78 4.07 -1.05
C ARG A 182 -7.80 4.14 -2.56
N VAL A 183 -6.74 3.64 -3.17
CA VAL A 183 -6.61 3.45 -4.61
C VAL A 183 -6.46 1.96 -4.88
N VAL A 184 -7.37 1.40 -5.67
CA VAL A 184 -7.35 0.01 -6.13
C VAL A 184 -6.75 -0.01 -7.53
N CYS A 185 -5.70 -0.80 -7.74
CA CYS A 185 -5.09 -1.02 -9.05
C CYS A 185 -5.22 -2.50 -9.39
N VAL A 186 -5.84 -2.81 -10.53
CA VAL A 186 -6.09 -4.17 -11.01
C VAL A 186 -5.22 -4.44 -12.22
N PHE A 187 -4.49 -5.55 -12.18
CA PHE A 187 -3.53 -5.93 -13.20
C PHE A 187 -3.82 -7.34 -13.71
N ASP A 188 -3.69 -7.55 -15.02
CA ASP A 188 -3.58 -8.90 -15.57
C ASP A 188 -2.23 -9.49 -15.21
N LEU A 189 -2.22 -10.74 -14.80
CA LEU A 189 -1.02 -11.56 -14.72
C LEU A 189 -0.65 -12.05 -16.13
N PRO A 190 0.64 -12.08 -16.50
CA PRO A 190 1.07 -12.73 -17.73
C PRO A 190 0.57 -14.18 -17.75
N ALA A 191 -0.01 -14.61 -18.86
CA ALA A 191 -0.40 -16.02 -19.04
C ALA A 191 0.85 -16.93 -18.95
N LYS A 192 0.69 -18.08 -18.31
CA LYS A 192 1.71 -19.14 -18.27
C LYS A 192 1.09 -20.42 -18.85
N GLY A 193 1.55 -20.83 -20.02
CA GLY A 193 0.94 -21.98 -20.73
C GLY A 193 -0.47 -21.70 -21.22
N ASP A 194 -1.38 -22.67 -21.06
CA ASP A 194 -2.80 -22.59 -21.46
C ASP A 194 -3.71 -21.99 -20.36
N GLU A 195 -3.16 -21.37 -19.32
CA GLU A 195 -3.96 -20.78 -18.26
C GLU A 195 -4.80 -19.59 -18.76
N SER A 196 -6.04 -19.52 -18.30
CA SER A 196 -6.87 -18.33 -18.49
C SER A 196 -6.25 -17.11 -17.81
N ALA A 197 -6.37 -15.94 -18.43
CA ALA A 197 -5.87 -14.70 -17.86
C ALA A 197 -6.48 -14.46 -16.46
N LYS A 198 -5.63 -14.43 -15.46
CA LYS A 198 -6.00 -14.10 -14.07
C LYS A 198 -5.62 -12.65 -13.78
N GLN A 199 -6.36 -12.01 -12.88
CA GLN A 199 -6.05 -10.66 -12.42
C GLN A 199 -5.63 -10.68 -10.95
N PHE A 200 -4.80 -9.73 -10.55
CA PHE A 200 -4.52 -9.46 -9.14
C PHE A 200 -4.77 -7.99 -8.84
N ALA A 201 -5.00 -7.66 -7.59
CA ALA A 201 -5.21 -6.29 -7.18
C ALA A 201 -4.18 -5.84 -6.12
N LEU A 202 -3.68 -4.62 -6.30
CA LEU A 202 -2.94 -3.87 -5.29
C LEU A 202 -3.83 -2.73 -4.79
N VAL A 203 -4.14 -2.74 -3.50
CA VAL A 203 -4.96 -1.71 -2.85
C VAL A 203 -4.06 -0.87 -1.95
N LEU A 204 -3.87 0.38 -2.34
CA LEU A 204 -3.11 1.37 -1.61
C LEU A 204 -4.05 2.07 -0.64
N VAL A 205 -3.89 1.81 0.66
CA VAL A 205 -4.80 2.33 1.69
C VAL A 205 -4.16 3.52 2.39
N GLY A 206 -4.80 4.68 2.28
CA GLY A 206 -4.41 5.91 2.97
C GLY A 206 -4.69 5.88 4.47
N ALA A 207 -4.13 6.85 5.20
CA ALA A 207 -4.27 6.94 6.65
C ALA A 207 -4.28 8.39 7.14
N THR A 208 -4.46 8.62 8.44
CA THR A 208 -4.28 9.94 9.07
C THR A 208 -2.90 10.50 8.73
N ILE A 209 -2.83 11.75 8.33
CA ILE A 209 -1.63 12.47 7.83
C ILE A 209 -1.23 12.02 6.41
N VAL A 210 -1.77 10.91 5.93
CA VAL A 210 -1.45 10.24 4.66
C VAL A 210 -2.69 10.25 3.78
N GLY A 211 -2.99 11.35 3.23
CA GLY A 211 -4.13 11.44 2.34
C GLY A 211 -3.72 11.68 0.89
N SER A 212 -2.57 11.18 0.48
CA SER A 212 -2.11 11.38 -0.89
C SER A 212 -1.37 10.15 -1.40
N MET A 213 -1.87 9.63 -2.51
CA MET A 213 -1.31 8.49 -3.23
C MET A 213 -1.04 8.91 -4.66
N ALA A 214 0.10 8.49 -5.18
CA ALA A 214 0.48 8.75 -6.56
C ALA A 214 0.86 7.45 -7.26
N THR A 215 0.51 7.34 -8.54
CA THR A 215 0.93 6.25 -9.41
C THR A 215 1.84 6.77 -10.50
N THR A 216 2.69 5.91 -11.07
CA THR A 216 3.67 6.32 -12.08
C THR A 216 3.03 6.72 -13.41
N TRP A 217 1.82 6.24 -13.68
CA TRP A 217 1.08 6.51 -14.94
C TRP A 217 0.06 7.65 -14.84
N HIS A 218 -0.42 7.96 -13.63
CA HIS A 218 -1.45 8.99 -13.43
C HIS A 218 -0.93 10.21 -12.67
N GLY A 219 0.19 10.05 -11.95
CA GLY A 219 0.63 11.05 -10.97
C GLY A 219 -0.21 11.00 -9.69
N VAL A 220 -0.47 12.15 -9.07
CA VAL A 220 -1.24 12.23 -7.82
C VAL A 220 -2.71 11.92 -8.08
N VAL A 221 -3.23 10.86 -7.45
CA VAL A 221 -4.62 10.42 -7.59
C VAL A 221 -5.54 11.23 -6.67
N ASN A 222 -5.08 11.55 -5.48
CA ASN A 222 -5.79 12.38 -4.49
C ASN A 222 -4.78 13.27 -3.73
N PRO A 223 -5.03 14.58 -3.48
CA PRO A 223 -6.19 15.34 -3.91
C PRO A 223 -6.26 15.56 -5.44
N PRO A 224 -7.38 16.07 -5.99
CA PRO A 224 -8.58 16.49 -5.26
C PRO A 224 -9.38 15.28 -4.75
N ARG A 225 -9.89 15.38 -3.51
CA ARG A 225 -10.75 14.35 -2.92
C ARG A 225 -12.15 14.44 -3.50
N SER A 226 -12.62 13.30 -4.00
CA SER A 226 -14.01 13.14 -4.47
C SER A 226 -14.87 12.57 -3.36
N ALA A 227 -16.14 12.92 -3.32
CA ALA A 227 -17.14 12.26 -2.49
C ALA A 227 -17.65 10.95 -3.11
N THR A 228 -17.36 10.72 -4.40
CA THR A 228 -17.79 9.55 -5.16
C THR A 228 -16.59 8.73 -5.63
N VAL A 229 -16.81 7.46 -5.87
CA VAL A 229 -15.83 6.57 -6.50
C VAL A 229 -15.49 7.12 -7.89
N ARG A 230 -14.21 7.15 -8.22
CA ARG A 230 -13.69 7.50 -9.56
C ARG A 230 -12.97 6.29 -10.12
N GLU A 231 -13.18 6.01 -11.39
CA GLU A 231 -12.63 4.84 -12.05
C GLU A 231 -12.00 5.21 -13.38
N TRP A 232 -10.87 4.57 -13.70
CA TRP A 232 -10.14 4.71 -14.95
C TRP A 232 -9.86 3.32 -15.52
N HIS A 233 -10.09 3.16 -16.84
CA HIS A 233 -9.84 1.95 -17.60
C HIS A 233 -8.67 2.18 -18.54
N TYR A 234 -7.82 1.18 -18.70
CA TYR A 234 -6.56 1.26 -19.47
C TYR A 234 -6.53 0.26 -20.65
N ASP A 235 -7.69 -0.16 -21.13
CA ASP A 235 -7.79 -1.13 -22.25
C ASP A 235 -7.30 -0.56 -23.57
N ALA A 236 -7.54 0.73 -23.81
CA ALA A 236 -7.13 1.41 -25.04
C ALA A 236 -5.66 1.84 -25.03
N GLU A 237 -5.11 2.14 -23.86
CA GLU A 237 -3.73 2.58 -23.66
C GLU A 237 -3.05 1.64 -22.65
N PRO A 238 -2.53 0.49 -23.09
CA PRO A 238 -1.95 -0.50 -22.18
C PRO A 238 -0.74 0.05 -21.42
N VAL A 239 -0.72 -0.16 -20.12
CA VAL A 239 0.41 0.15 -19.24
C VAL A 239 0.95 -1.16 -18.69
N ASP A 240 2.11 -1.59 -19.22
CA ASP A 240 2.77 -2.82 -18.82
C ASP A 240 3.87 -2.53 -17.78
N PHE A 241 4.00 -3.43 -16.82
CA PHE A 241 5.00 -3.37 -15.77
C PHE A 241 5.81 -4.65 -15.71
N ALA A 242 7.11 -4.51 -15.51
CA ALA A 242 7.97 -5.62 -15.11
C ALA A 242 7.84 -5.87 -13.59
N GLN A 243 8.17 -7.09 -13.16
CA GLN A 243 8.33 -7.39 -11.73
C GLN A 243 9.38 -6.47 -11.11
N GLY A 244 9.11 -5.95 -9.91
CA GLY A 244 9.99 -5.02 -9.20
C GLY A 244 9.97 -3.58 -9.74
N GLN A 245 9.27 -3.28 -10.81
CA GLN A 245 9.13 -1.91 -11.31
C GLN A 245 8.27 -1.06 -10.36
N GLU A 246 8.69 0.20 -10.11
CA GLU A 246 7.87 1.12 -9.31
C GLU A 246 6.52 1.37 -9.98
N MET A 247 5.43 1.17 -9.24
CA MET A 247 4.07 1.41 -9.70
C MET A 247 3.44 2.65 -9.06
N GLY A 248 3.94 3.08 -7.90
CA GLY A 248 3.38 4.22 -7.19
C GLY A 248 4.07 4.49 -5.87
N ARG A 249 3.53 5.45 -5.14
CA ARG A 249 4.08 5.86 -3.83
C ARG A 249 3.03 6.49 -2.94
N PHE A 250 3.27 6.39 -1.64
CA PHE A 250 2.54 7.13 -0.64
C PHE A 250 3.29 8.42 -0.31
N LEU A 251 2.57 9.52 -0.31
CA LEU A 251 3.17 10.82 0.04
C LEU A 251 3.22 11.10 1.56
N LEU A 252 2.90 10.13 2.40
CA LEU A 252 3.13 9.94 3.86
C LEU A 252 2.42 8.62 4.28
N GLY A 253 3.09 7.67 4.95
CA GLY A 253 2.79 6.32 5.50
C GLY A 253 1.44 5.61 5.25
N SER A 254 1.41 4.23 5.25
CA SER A 254 0.20 3.54 4.79
C SER A 254 0.26 2.02 4.86
N THR A 255 -0.70 1.38 4.19
CA THR A 255 -0.85 -0.08 4.10
C THR A 255 -1.12 -0.47 2.66
N VAL A 256 -0.52 -1.56 2.21
CA VAL A 256 -0.86 -2.21 0.94
C VAL A 256 -1.62 -3.49 1.26
N VAL A 257 -2.78 -3.67 0.60
CA VAL A 257 -3.51 -4.94 0.59
C VAL A 257 -3.43 -5.52 -0.81
N MET A 258 -3.01 -6.76 -0.91
CA MET A 258 -2.91 -7.52 -2.15
C MET A 258 -4.00 -8.58 -2.19
N LEU A 259 -4.61 -8.78 -3.36
CA LEU A 259 -5.61 -9.82 -3.59
C LEU A 259 -5.24 -10.64 -4.82
N TRP A 260 -5.38 -11.95 -4.72
CA TRP A 260 -5.24 -12.89 -5.82
C TRP A 260 -6.46 -13.78 -5.92
N PRO A 261 -6.88 -14.18 -7.14
CA PRO A 261 -7.90 -15.21 -7.34
C PRO A 261 -7.46 -16.53 -6.70
N LYS A 262 -8.44 -17.37 -6.48
CA LYS A 262 -8.22 -18.74 -6.00
C LYS A 262 -7.17 -19.47 -6.85
N ASP A 263 -6.32 -20.25 -6.17
CA ASP A 263 -5.29 -21.09 -6.80
C ASP A 263 -4.35 -20.29 -7.72
N THR A 264 -3.91 -19.12 -7.27
CA THR A 264 -2.97 -18.25 -8.00
C THR A 264 -1.62 -18.14 -7.31
N VAL A 265 -1.60 -17.97 -5.99
CA VAL A 265 -0.38 -17.77 -5.20
C VAL A 265 -0.25 -18.83 -4.11
N HIS A 266 0.95 -19.36 -3.96
CA HIS A 266 1.37 -20.13 -2.80
C HIS A 266 2.42 -19.33 -2.05
N PHE A 267 2.04 -18.79 -0.88
CA PHE A 267 2.95 -18.00 -0.06
C PHE A 267 4.12 -18.84 0.45
N SER A 268 5.31 -18.24 0.46
CA SER A 268 6.47 -18.82 1.11
C SER A 268 6.18 -19.12 2.59
N GLN A 269 6.69 -20.25 3.08
CA GLN A 269 6.54 -20.64 4.49
C GLN A 269 7.13 -19.60 5.46
N GLU A 270 8.02 -18.76 4.98
CA GLU A 270 8.59 -17.68 5.76
C GLU A 270 7.67 -16.44 5.87
N TRP A 271 6.61 -16.37 5.07
CA TRP A 271 5.64 -15.26 5.11
C TRP A 271 4.62 -15.52 6.24
N LEU A 272 4.87 -14.90 7.37
CA LEU A 272 4.06 -15.06 8.59
C LEU A 272 3.60 -13.68 9.09
N ALA A 273 2.42 -13.63 9.71
CA ALA A 273 1.91 -12.42 10.33
C ALA A 273 2.93 -11.84 11.34
N SER A 274 3.05 -10.53 11.37
CA SER A 274 4.00 -9.74 12.16
C SER A 274 5.47 -9.82 11.73
N LYS A 275 5.81 -10.61 10.70
CA LYS A 275 7.18 -10.66 10.18
C LYS A 275 7.52 -9.36 9.45
N PRO A 276 8.68 -8.72 9.70
CA PRO A 276 9.20 -7.66 8.86
C PRO A 276 9.58 -8.25 7.48
N VAL A 277 9.31 -7.49 6.43
CA VAL A 277 9.62 -7.84 5.04
C VAL A 277 10.20 -6.64 4.32
N ARG A 278 10.96 -6.92 3.26
CA ARG A 278 11.54 -5.91 2.39
C ARG A 278 11.11 -6.10 0.95
N LEU A 279 11.02 -5.01 0.24
CA LEU A 279 10.87 -5.00 -1.21
C LEU A 279 11.83 -5.99 -1.87
N GLY A 280 11.32 -6.79 -2.81
CA GLY A 280 12.12 -7.74 -3.57
C GLY A 280 12.31 -9.11 -2.92
N GLU A 281 12.04 -9.29 -1.63
CA GLU A 281 12.08 -10.61 -0.98
C GLU A 281 11.06 -11.57 -1.59
N LYS A 282 11.39 -12.87 -1.65
CA LYS A 282 10.44 -13.90 -2.12
C LYS A 282 9.18 -13.89 -1.28
N MET A 283 8.04 -13.64 -1.95
CA MET A 283 6.72 -13.68 -1.35
C MET A 283 6.06 -15.05 -1.54
N GLY A 284 6.17 -15.60 -2.73
CA GLY A 284 5.57 -16.88 -3.09
C GLY A 284 5.77 -17.23 -4.55
N ASP A 285 5.18 -18.34 -4.94
CA ASP A 285 5.22 -18.83 -6.31
C ASP A 285 3.81 -19.06 -6.84
N ARG A 286 3.65 -19.16 -8.16
CA ARG A 286 2.37 -19.52 -8.78
C ARG A 286 2.01 -20.96 -8.44
N VAL A 287 0.72 -21.16 -8.21
CA VAL A 287 0.15 -22.51 -8.16
C VAL A 287 0.00 -22.99 -9.60
N PHE A 288 0.61 -24.13 -9.91
CA PHE A 288 0.37 -24.84 -11.17
C PHE A 288 -0.70 -25.90 -10.89
N VAL A 289 -1.81 -25.84 -11.60
CA VAL A 289 -2.89 -26.83 -11.56
C VAL A 289 -2.73 -27.78 -12.73
#